data_19acf2330ffc9b56a75def7bab40c705
#
_entry.id   19acf2330ffc9b56a75def7bab40c705
#
_cell.length_a   1.000
_cell.length_b   1.000
_cell.length_c   1.000
_cell.angle_alpha   90.00
_cell.angle_beta   90.00
_cell.angle_gamma   90.00
#
_symmetry.space_group_name_H-M   'P 1'
#
loop_
_entity.id
_entity.type
_entity.pdbx_description
1 polymer ?
#
loop_
_entity_poly.entity_id
_entity_poly.type
_entity_poly.pdbx_seq_one_letter_code
_entity_poly.pdbx_strand_id
1 'polypeptide(L)'
;MKKKLSLLISLSLVAMLLLTGCGSGNSNKKDENVFRVGLEAGYPPFNWTQMDDSNGGVKIDGSAEYAGGYDVEIAKKIADGLGKELVIVKTEWDGLVPALTSGKIDAIIAGMSPTAERKETIDFSNNYYKSQLVMVVKNGGQYTNAKTLADFNGAKVTGQLNTFHYSVIEQIQGVKKLEAMDNFPAMRVALESGVIDAYVSEKPEAVSAQTANSNFKMIELEDGFVTNPEDTETAVGIKKGSELTAKINEILSGISQEEQTEIMSNAIKNQPAAQ
;
A
#
# COMPACT_ATOMS: atom_id res chain seq x y z
N MET A 1 -5.15 -77.68 -14.61
CA MET A 1 -4.25 -76.58 -15.01
C MET A 1 -4.95 -75.19 -15.15
N LYS A 2 -6.24 -75.15 -15.55
CA LYS A 2 -6.96 -73.86 -15.76
C LYS A 2 -7.30 -73.06 -14.49
N LYS A 3 -7.45 -73.71 -13.28
CA LYS A 3 -7.76 -73.03 -12.02
C LYS A 3 -6.57 -72.35 -11.32
N LYS A 4 -5.34 -72.80 -11.60
CA LYS A 4 -4.12 -72.18 -11.03
C LYS A 4 -3.65 -70.96 -11.81
N LEU A 5 -4.02 -70.85 -13.09
CA LEU A 5 -3.68 -69.69 -13.94
C LEU A 5 -4.58 -68.48 -13.63
N SER A 6 -5.86 -68.74 -13.22
CA SER A 6 -6.80 -67.69 -12.84
C SER A 6 -6.44 -67.01 -11.50
N LEU A 7 -5.78 -67.76 -10.59
CA LEU A 7 -5.38 -67.23 -9.27
C LEU A 7 -4.14 -66.32 -9.36
N LEU A 8 -3.24 -66.56 -10.31
CA LEU A 8 -2.05 -65.74 -10.56
C LEU A 8 -2.38 -64.44 -11.28
N ILE A 9 -3.39 -64.44 -12.10
CA ILE A 9 -3.86 -63.22 -12.80
C ILE A 9 -4.64 -62.28 -11.86
N SER A 10 -5.40 -62.82 -10.91
CA SER A 10 -6.10 -62.02 -9.91
C SER A 10 -5.16 -61.40 -8.87
N LEU A 11 -4.02 -62.05 -8.57
CA LEU A 11 -3.04 -61.52 -7.60
C LEU A 11 -2.18 -60.42 -8.19
N SER A 12 -1.91 -60.45 -9.51
CA SER A 12 -1.20 -59.37 -10.22
C SER A 12 -2.05 -58.12 -10.45
N LEU A 13 -3.38 -58.27 -10.52
CA LEU A 13 -4.29 -57.09 -10.69
C LEU A 13 -4.49 -56.31 -9.37
N VAL A 14 -4.39 -56.98 -8.22
CA VAL A 14 -4.48 -56.35 -6.88
C VAL A 14 -3.18 -55.62 -6.53
N ALA A 15 -2.01 -56.07 -7.01
CA ALA A 15 -0.74 -55.38 -6.80
C ALA A 15 -0.58 -54.10 -7.63
N MET A 16 -1.30 -53.93 -8.76
CA MET A 16 -1.30 -52.68 -9.57
C MET A 16 -2.21 -51.61 -9.02
N LEU A 17 -3.15 -51.91 -8.12
CA LEU A 17 -4.05 -50.90 -7.51
C LEU A 17 -3.47 -50.22 -6.28
N LEU A 18 -2.30 -50.62 -5.80
CA LEU A 18 -1.62 -50.03 -4.63
C LEU A 18 -0.57 -48.98 -4.99
N LEU A 19 -0.34 -48.70 -6.28
CA LEU A 19 0.66 -47.73 -6.76
C LEU A 19 0.09 -46.44 -7.33
N THR A 20 -1.25 -46.26 -7.30
CA THR A 20 -1.89 -44.99 -7.75
C THR A 20 -2.28 -44.07 -6.57
N GLY A 21 -1.67 -44.27 -5.40
CA GLY A 21 -1.88 -43.46 -4.20
C GLY A 21 -0.87 -42.36 -3.97
N CYS A 22 -0.19 -41.82 -5.00
CA CYS A 22 0.47 -40.52 -4.93
C CYS A 22 -0.56 -39.46 -5.26
N GLY A 23 -1.41 -39.15 -4.28
CA GLY A 23 -2.31 -38.05 -4.32
C GLY A 23 -1.58 -36.76 -4.58
N SER A 24 -2.04 -36.01 -5.56
CA SER A 24 -1.85 -34.56 -5.68
C SER A 24 -2.34 -33.89 -4.40
N GLY A 25 -1.54 -33.95 -3.38
CA GLY A 25 -1.57 -32.98 -2.31
C GLY A 25 -1.02 -31.69 -2.93
N ASN A 26 -1.90 -30.92 -3.54
CA ASN A 26 -1.62 -29.51 -3.84
C ASN A 26 -1.65 -28.78 -2.48
N SER A 27 -0.68 -29.10 -1.64
CA SER A 27 -0.34 -28.19 -0.55
C SER A 27 0.27 -26.99 -1.27
N ASN A 28 -0.44 -25.85 -1.28
CA ASN A 28 0.13 -24.52 -1.49
C ASN A 28 1.20 -24.33 -0.41
N LYS A 29 2.35 -25.01 -0.54
CA LYS A 29 3.55 -24.61 0.19
C LYS A 29 3.87 -23.23 -0.30
N LYS A 30 3.67 -22.25 0.56
CA LYS A 30 4.12 -20.89 0.36
C LYS A 30 5.61 -20.99 0.02
N ASP A 31 6.02 -20.41 -1.10
CA ASP A 31 7.43 -20.42 -1.49
C ASP A 31 8.20 -19.61 -0.44
N GLU A 32 9.02 -20.28 0.34
CA GLU A 32 9.77 -19.67 1.45
C GLU A 32 10.84 -18.68 0.97
N ASN A 33 11.21 -18.74 -0.31
CA ASN A 33 12.19 -17.84 -0.93
C ASN A 33 11.58 -16.53 -1.43
N VAL A 34 10.26 -16.37 -1.36
CA VAL A 34 9.53 -15.20 -1.86
C VAL A 34 9.04 -14.35 -0.69
N PHE A 35 9.13 -13.04 -0.85
CA PHE A 35 8.52 -12.03 0.02
C PHE A 35 7.44 -11.28 -0.75
N ARG A 36 6.16 -11.56 -0.45
CA ARG A 36 5.00 -10.98 -1.12
C ARG A 36 4.56 -9.73 -0.39
N VAL A 37 4.64 -8.60 -1.07
CA VAL A 37 4.26 -7.29 -0.53
C VAL A 37 2.99 -6.80 -1.21
N GLY A 38 1.98 -6.46 -0.40
CA GLY A 38 0.74 -5.83 -0.85
C GLY A 38 0.84 -4.31 -0.83
N LEU A 39 0.38 -3.68 -1.90
CA LEU A 39 0.22 -2.23 -2.05
C LEU A 39 -0.82 -1.91 -3.13
N GLU A 40 -1.36 -0.67 -3.15
CA GLU A 40 -2.40 -0.26 -4.11
C GLU A 40 -1.84 0.00 -5.52
N ALA A 41 -0.57 0.40 -5.63
CA ALA A 41 0.06 0.93 -6.84
C ALA A 41 -0.73 2.12 -7.45
N GLY A 42 -1.30 2.95 -6.59
CA GLY A 42 -2.13 4.11 -6.93
C GLY A 42 -1.96 5.30 -5.97
N TYR A 43 -0.89 5.32 -5.17
CA TYR A 43 -0.60 6.33 -4.16
C TYR A 43 0.79 6.97 -4.34
N PRO A 44 1.03 7.70 -5.45
CA PRO A 44 2.31 8.37 -5.65
C PRO A 44 2.52 9.49 -4.61
N PRO A 45 3.75 9.70 -4.10
CA PRO A 45 5.01 9.08 -4.50
C PRO A 45 5.35 7.79 -3.74
N PHE A 46 4.47 7.34 -2.85
CA PHE A 46 4.69 6.10 -2.09
C PHE A 46 4.70 4.87 -3.00
N ASN A 47 3.66 4.71 -3.82
CA ASN A 47 3.59 3.62 -4.79
C ASN A 47 2.70 3.98 -5.98
N TRP A 48 3.08 3.56 -7.17
CA TRP A 48 2.33 3.79 -8.41
C TRP A 48 2.49 2.64 -9.40
N THR A 49 1.63 2.61 -10.42
CA THR A 49 1.73 1.71 -11.57
C THR A 49 2.49 2.37 -12.71
N GLN A 50 3.39 1.64 -13.37
CA GLN A 50 4.11 2.04 -14.58
C GLN A 50 4.20 0.89 -15.58
N MET A 51 4.55 1.20 -16.84
CA MET A 51 4.47 0.23 -17.94
C MET A 51 5.72 -0.63 -18.13
N ASP A 52 6.85 -0.24 -17.52
CA ASP A 52 8.15 -0.91 -17.64
C ASP A 52 8.91 -0.90 -16.32
N ASP A 53 10.11 -1.47 -16.33
CA ASP A 53 11.01 -1.58 -15.17
C ASP A 53 11.89 -0.34 -14.96
N SER A 54 11.64 0.76 -15.67
CA SER A 54 12.38 2.00 -15.47
C SER A 54 12.32 2.48 -14.01
N ASN A 55 13.35 3.24 -13.60
CA ASN A 55 13.46 3.72 -12.22
C ASN A 55 13.36 2.61 -11.14
N GLY A 56 13.77 1.40 -11.50
CA GLY A 56 13.75 0.28 -10.58
C GLY A 56 12.37 -0.33 -10.31
N GLY A 57 11.41 -0.14 -11.21
CA GLY A 57 10.07 -0.75 -11.12
C GLY A 57 10.12 -2.27 -10.96
N VAL A 58 9.27 -2.80 -10.09
CA VAL A 58 9.11 -4.23 -9.83
C VAL A 58 7.84 -4.73 -10.48
N LYS A 59 7.93 -5.84 -11.21
CA LYS A 59 6.78 -6.41 -11.89
C LYS A 59 5.66 -6.77 -10.92
N ILE A 60 4.43 -6.36 -11.23
CA ILE A 60 3.26 -6.72 -10.44
C ILE A 60 2.85 -8.15 -10.78
N ASP A 61 2.62 -8.97 -9.75
CA ASP A 61 2.21 -10.38 -9.91
C ASP A 61 0.93 -10.50 -10.72
N GLY A 62 0.96 -11.37 -11.73
CA GLY A 62 -0.17 -11.59 -12.63
C GLY A 62 -0.50 -10.43 -13.59
N SER A 63 0.35 -9.38 -13.68
CA SER A 63 0.16 -8.23 -14.56
C SER A 63 1.30 -8.06 -15.56
N ALA A 64 1.05 -7.29 -16.62
CA ALA A 64 2.11 -6.79 -17.51
C ALA A 64 2.79 -5.52 -16.96
N GLU A 65 2.17 -4.87 -15.97
CA GLU A 65 2.57 -3.61 -15.37
C GLU A 65 3.61 -3.80 -14.26
N TYR A 66 4.24 -2.70 -13.85
CA TYR A 66 5.25 -2.63 -12.79
C TYR A 66 4.79 -1.64 -11.72
N ALA A 67 5.24 -1.87 -10.50
CA ALA A 67 5.09 -0.93 -9.40
C ALA A 67 6.39 -0.18 -9.17
N GLY A 68 6.31 1.12 -8.96
CA GLY A 68 7.42 1.99 -8.54
C GLY A 68 7.03 2.83 -7.34
N GLY A 69 7.99 3.55 -6.75
CA GLY A 69 7.77 4.47 -5.66
C GLY A 69 8.55 4.17 -4.40
N TYR A 70 8.38 5.03 -3.41
CA TYR A 70 9.07 4.96 -2.12
C TYR A 70 8.88 3.60 -1.43
N ASP A 71 7.63 3.12 -1.36
CA ASP A 71 7.28 1.85 -0.73
C ASP A 71 7.94 0.66 -1.44
N VAL A 72 8.05 0.73 -2.77
CA VAL A 72 8.72 -0.32 -3.56
C VAL A 72 10.20 -0.36 -3.27
N GLU A 73 10.87 0.79 -3.11
CA GLU A 73 12.29 0.84 -2.73
C GLU A 73 12.52 0.32 -1.30
N ILE A 74 11.63 0.64 -0.35
CA ILE A 74 11.67 0.06 1.00
C ILE A 74 11.43 -1.45 0.94
N ALA A 75 10.46 -1.92 0.13
CA ALA A 75 10.19 -3.35 -0.04
C ALA A 75 11.39 -4.12 -0.60
N LYS A 76 12.12 -3.55 -1.57
CA LYS A 76 13.38 -4.14 -2.08
C LYS A 76 14.42 -4.31 -0.98
N LYS A 77 14.67 -3.25 -0.21
CA LYS A 77 15.65 -3.29 0.88
C LYS A 77 15.29 -4.35 1.93
N ILE A 78 14.01 -4.49 2.23
CA ILE A 78 13.52 -5.52 3.16
C ILE A 78 13.69 -6.91 2.54
N ALA A 79 13.30 -7.12 1.29
CA ALA A 79 13.45 -8.40 0.60
C ALA A 79 14.92 -8.85 0.52
N ASP A 80 15.80 -7.93 0.14
CA ASP A 80 17.26 -8.15 0.08
C ASP A 80 17.82 -8.52 1.46
N GLY A 81 17.45 -7.79 2.51
CA GLY A 81 17.87 -8.06 3.88
C GLY A 81 17.32 -9.39 4.43
N LEU A 82 16.18 -9.86 3.92
CA LEU A 82 15.62 -11.17 4.22
C LEU A 82 16.21 -12.29 3.36
N GLY A 83 17.00 -11.97 2.32
CA GLY A 83 17.51 -12.93 1.32
C GLY A 83 16.39 -13.55 0.48
N LYS A 84 15.33 -12.80 0.15
CA LYS A 84 14.14 -13.27 -0.57
C LYS A 84 13.89 -12.52 -1.86
N GLU A 85 13.25 -13.17 -2.82
CA GLU A 85 12.73 -12.53 -4.03
C GLU A 85 11.50 -11.68 -3.69
N LEU A 86 11.50 -10.41 -4.12
CA LEU A 86 10.36 -9.52 -3.94
C LEU A 86 9.28 -9.79 -5.00
N VAL A 87 8.06 -9.98 -4.54
CA VAL A 87 6.87 -10.07 -5.39
C VAL A 87 5.86 -9.03 -4.95
N ILE A 88 5.48 -8.12 -5.84
CA ILE A 88 4.46 -7.11 -5.60
C ILE A 88 3.08 -7.66 -5.96
N VAL A 89 2.16 -7.60 -5.01
CA VAL A 89 0.76 -8.01 -5.16
C VAL A 89 -0.12 -6.76 -5.09
N LYS A 90 -0.53 -6.26 -6.26
CA LYS A 90 -1.45 -5.12 -6.33
C LYS A 90 -2.79 -5.49 -5.70
N THR A 91 -3.23 -4.70 -4.74
CA THR A 91 -4.44 -4.97 -3.96
C THR A 91 -5.07 -3.64 -3.57
N GLU A 92 -6.37 -3.49 -3.82
CA GLU A 92 -7.11 -2.31 -3.37
C GLU A 92 -6.97 -2.10 -1.85
N TRP A 93 -7.04 -0.84 -1.40
CA TRP A 93 -6.76 -0.46 0.00
C TRP A 93 -7.46 -1.34 1.02
N ASP A 94 -8.78 -1.51 0.90
CA ASP A 94 -9.59 -2.31 1.83
C ASP A 94 -9.28 -3.81 1.79
N GLY A 95 -8.63 -4.27 0.74
CA GLY A 95 -8.20 -5.66 0.56
C GLY A 95 -6.85 -5.98 1.21
N LEU A 96 -6.05 -4.99 1.61
CA LEU A 96 -4.68 -5.21 2.10
C LEU A 96 -4.64 -6.00 3.43
N VAL A 97 -5.39 -5.58 4.45
CA VAL A 97 -5.43 -6.28 5.73
C VAL A 97 -6.02 -7.70 5.59
N PRO A 98 -7.14 -7.92 4.87
CA PRO A 98 -7.62 -9.26 4.53
C PRO A 98 -6.60 -10.13 3.79
N ALA A 99 -5.86 -9.58 2.82
CA ALA A 99 -4.82 -10.32 2.10
C ALA A 99 -3.67 -10.76 3.03
N LEU A 100 -3.25 -9.88 3.95
CA LEU A 100 -2.23 -10.20 4.94
C LEU A 100 -2.69 -11.28 5.93
N THR A 101 -3.87 -11.14 6.49
CA THR A 101 -4.39 -12.09 7.49
C THR A 101 -4.67 -13.47 6.91
N SER A 102 -5.12 -13.54 5.65
CA SER A 102 -5.30 -14.80 4.91
C SER A 102 -3.98 -15.43 4.44
N GLY A 103 -2.86 -14.69 4.48
CA GLY A 103 -1.56 -15.17 4.04
C GLY A 103 -1.34 -15.10 2.52
N LYS A 104 -2.18 -14.37 1.79
CA LYS A 104 -1.97 -14.07 0.36
C LYS A 104 -0.72 -13.20 0.15
N ILE A 105 -0.44 -12.29 1.08
CA ILE A 105 0.76 -11.47 1.17
C ILE A 105 1.47 -11.70 2.50
N ASP A 106 2.75 -11.35 2.58
CA ASP A 106 3.61 -11.48 3.76
C ASP A 106 3.70 -10.19 4.56
N ALA A 107 3.58 -9.06 3.86
CA ALA A 107 3.62 -7.72 4.44
C ALA A 107 2.77 -6.74 3.62
N ILE A 108 2.34 -5.65 4.28
CA ILE A 108 1.77 -4.46 3.65
C ILE A 108 2.83 -3.36 3.71
N ILE A 109 3.24 -2.84 2.56
CA ILE A 109 4.13 -1.66 2.45
C ILE A 109 3.45 -0.70 1.47
N ALA A 110 2.58 0.16 2.01
CA ALA A 110 1.58 0.91 1.23
C ALA A 110 1.28 2.29 1.82
N GLY A 111 2.29 2.96 2.42
CA GLY A 111 2.04 4.22 3.13
C GLY A 111 1.10 4.07 4.33
N MET A 112 0.98 2.87 4.89
CA MET A 112 -0.02 2.55 5.91
C MET A 112 0.39 3.02 7.30
N SER A 113 -0.46 3.84 7.93
CA SER A 113 -0.26 4.28 9.32
C SER A 113 -0.60 3.18 10.33
N PRO A 114 0.22 3.01 11.38
CA PRO A 114 0.01 2.00 12.43
C PRO A 114 -1.02 2.46 13.47
N THR A 115 -2.25 2.77 13.03
CA THR A 115 -3.32 3.24 13.91
C THR A 115 -3.68 2.21 14.99
N ALA A 116 -4.23 2.68 16.12
CA ALA A 116 -4.66 1.79 17.21
C ALA A 116 -5.66 0.73 16.73
N GLU A 117 -6.62 1.10 15.88
CA GLU A 117 -7.60 0.18 15.30
C GLU A 117 -6.93 -0.93 14.49
N ARG A 118 -5.97 -0.60 13.60
CA ARG A 118 -5.26 -1.59 12.78
C ARG A 118 -4.41 -2.53 13.64
N LYS A 119 -3.80 -2.01 14.71
CA LYS A 119 -3.02 -2.80 15.68
C LYS A 119 -3.85 -3.86 16.41
N GLU A 120 -5.16 -3.77 16.41
CA GLU A 120 -6.02 -4.85 16.94
C GLU A 120 -5.92 -6.12 16.09
N THR A 121 -5.76 -5.97 14.78
CA THR A 121 -5.81 -7.06 13.80
C THR A 121 -4.44 -7.51 13.30
N ILE A 122 -3.49 -6.59 13.11
CA ILE A 122 -2.15 -6.85 12.56
C ILE A 122 -1.08 -6.21 13.44
N ASP A 123 0.17 -6.67 13.31
CA ASP A 123 1.33 -6.02 13.90
C ASP A 123 1.98 -5.06 12.92
N PHE A 124 2.80 -4.16 13.44
CA PHE A 124 3.55 -3.19 12.65
C PHE A 124 5.04 -3.21 13.01
N SER A 125 5.87 -2.88 12.04
CA SER A 125 7.28 -2.58 12.24
C SER A 125 7.48 -1.23 12.92
N ASN A 126 8.73 -0.87 13.19
CA ASN A 126 9.13 0.51 13.37
C ASN A 126 8.76 1.32 12.12
N ASN A 127 8.60 2.63 12.29
CA ASN A 127 8.22 3.52 11.20
C ASN A 127 9.34 3.62 10.17
N TYR A 128 8.97 3.64 8.88
CA TYR A 128 9.90 3.88 7.79
C TYR A 128 9.71 5.25 7.12
N TYR A 129 8.66 5.98 7.51
CA TYR A 129 8.44 7.37 7.11
C TYR A 129 7.59 8.11 8.17
N LYS A 130 7.71 9.44 8.19
CA LYS A 130 6.85 10.33 8.97
C LYS A 130 6.49 11.55 8.13
N SER A 131 5.22 11.91 8.13
CA SER A 131 4.66 12.98 7.33
C SER A 131 3.86 13.97 8.19
N GLN A 132 3.15 14.87 7.53
CA GLN A 132 2.15 15.77 8.13
C GLN A 132 0.95 15.86 7.20
N LEU A 133 -0.23 16.10 7.78
CA LEU A 133 -1.45 16.32 7.02
C LEU A 133 -1.45 17.71 6.38
N VAL A 134 -1.98 17.75 5.17
CA VAL A 134 -2.15 18.95 4.36
C VAL A 134 -3.47 18.89 3.61
N MET A 135 -3.87 20.00 3.02
CA MET A 135 -4.98 20.02 2.07
C MET A 135 -4.45 20.14 0.64
N VAL A 136 -5.11 19.49 -0.29
CA VAL A 136 -4.89 19.72 -1.73
C VAL A 136 -6.12 20.39 -2.32
N VAL A 137 -5.90 21.49 -2.99
CA VAL A 137 -6.94 22.35 -3.58
C VAL A 137 -6.65 22.65 -5.04
N LYS A 138 -7.62 23.19 -5.75
CA LYS A 138 -7.42 23.71 -7.11
C LYS A 138 -6.61 25.00 -7.05
N ASN A 139 -5.50 25.05 -7.81
CA ASN A 139 -4.68 26.24 -7.93
C ASN A 139 -5.47 27.36 -8.64
N GLY A 140 -5.43 28.58 -8.09
CA GLY A 140 -6.24 29.70 -8.57
C GLY A 140 -7.74 29.61 -8.22
N GLY A 141 -8.16 28.56 -7.52
CA GLY A 141 -9.53 28.39 -7.02
C GLY A 141 -9.80 29.15 -5.71
N GLN A 142 -11.02 29.02 -5.19
CA GLN A 142 -11.49 29.75 -4.00
C GLN A 142 -10.59 29.55 -2.78
N TYR A 143 -10.04 28.34 -2.57
CA TYR A 143 -9.28 27.96 -1.38
C TYR A 143 -7.76 28.03 -1.59
N THR A 144 -7.29 28.59 -2.72
CA THR A 144 -5.87 28.63 -3.07
C THR A 144 -4.99 29.43 -2.09
N ASN A 145 -5.60 30.32 -1.30
CA ASN A 145 -4.92 31.14 -0.30
C ASN A 145 -5.35 30.81 1.14
N ALA A 146 -6.03 29.68 1.34
CA ALA A 146 -6.37 29.17 2.66
C ALA A 146 -5.10 28.94 3.50
N LYS A 147 -5.18 29.16 4.81
CA LYS A 147 -4.08 29.02 5.75
C LYS A 147 -4.47 28.22 6.99
N THR A 148 -5.75 28.21 7.32
CA THR A 148 -6.30 27.58 8.53
C THR A 148 -7.44 26.66 8.20
N LEU A 149 -7.80 25.78 9.11
CA LEU A 149 -8.99 24.93 8.98
C LEU A 149 -10.27 25.75 8.79
N ALA A 150 -10.36 26.91 9.44
CA ALA A 150 -11.52 27.81 9.35
C ALA A 150 -11.76 28.36 7.93
N ASP A 151 -10.70 28.51 7.12
CA ASP A 151 -10.81 28.99 5.76
C ASP A 151 -11.56 28.01 4.83
N PHE A 152 -11.69 26.74 5.24
CA PHE A 152 -12.43 25.70 4.52
C PHE A 152 -13.92 25.61 4.94
N ASN A 153 -14.45 26.59 5.69
CA ASN A 153 -15.87 26.65 5.99
C ASN A 153 -16.71 26.65 4.70
N GLY A 154 -17.67 25.74 4.61
CA GLY A 154 -18.51 25.54 3.42
C GLY A 154 -17.88 24.80 2.26
N ALA A 155 -16.57 24.46 2.33
CA ALA A 155 -15.88 23.69 1.31
C ALA A 155 -16.41 22.26 1.21
N LYS A 156 -16.49 21.73 0.00
CA LYS A 156 -16.76 20.31 -0.28
C LYS A 156 -15.44 19.53 -0.15
N VAL A 157 -15.28 18.78 0.93
CA VAL A 157 -14.04 18.07 1.26
C VAL A 157 -14.27 16.57 1.33
N THR A 158 -13.32 15.80 0.83
CA THR A 158 -13.27 14.34 0.95
C THR A 158 -11.90 13.86 1.41
N GLY A 159 -11.78 12.56 1.65
CA GLY A 159 -10.56 11.84 1.96
C GLY A 159 -10.71 10.39 1.53
N GLN A 160 -9.63 9.63 1.64
CA GLN A 160 -9.66 8.22 1.25
C GLN A 160 -10.47 7.40 2.26
N LEU A 161 -11.26 6.46 1.74
CA LEU A 161 -12.09 5.53 2.50
C LEU A 161 -11.24 4.73 3.50
N ASN A 162 -11.78 4.50 4.70
CA ASN A 162 -11.15 3.73 5.78
C ASN A 162 -9.75 4.25 6.18
N THR A 163 -9.58 5.59 6.11
CA THR A 163 -8.38 6.27 6.60
C THR A 163 -8.70 7.40 7.55
N PHE A 164 -7.73 7.76 8.38
CA PHE A 164 -7.83 8.91 9.25
C PHE A 164 -7.92 10.25 8.48
N HIS A 165 -7.43 10.30 7.22
CA HIS A 165 -7.62 11.46 6.34
C HIS A 165 -9.09 11.84 6.20
N TYR A 166 -9.98 10.86 6.13
CA TYR A 166 -11.41 11.10 6.05
C TYR A 166 -12.02 11.51 7.40
N SER A 167 -11.52 10.92 8.49
CA SER A 167 -12.04 11.20 9.85
C SER A 167 -11.72 12.63 10.30
N VAL A 168 -10.52 13.14 10.04
CA VAL A 168 -10.09 14.48 10.49
C VAL A 168 -10.86 15.63 9.84
N ILE A 169 -11.56 15.37 8.72
CA ILE A 169 -12.39 16.39 8.04
C ILE A 169 -13.43 17.00 9.00
N GLU A 170 -13.89 16.26 9.99
CA GLU A 170 -14.86 16.72 10.99
C GLU A 170 -14.32 17.85 11.87
N GLN A 171 -13.01 18.08 11.90
CA GLN A 171 -12.39 19.19 12.61
C GLN A 171 -12.59 20.54 11.88
N ILE A 172 -12.98 20.53 10.61
CA ILE A 172 -13.24 21.73 9.82
C ILE A 172 -14.67 22.20 10.09
N GLN A 173 -14.81 23.30 10.81
CA GLN A 173 -16.12 23.83 11.16
C GLN A 173 -16.92 24.26 9.91
N GLY A 174 -18.13 23.74 9.76
CA GLY A 174 -19.02 24.11 8.65
C GLY A 174 -18.64 23.50 7.30
N VAL A 175 -17.71 22.56 7.27
CA VAL A 175 -17.32 21.82 6.05
C VAL A 175 -18.53 21.03 5.49
N LYS A 176 -18.56 20.87 4.18
CA LYS A 176 -19.43 19.91 3.49
C LYS A 176 -18.62 18.63 3.24
N LYS A 177 -18.56 17.75 4.25
CA LYS A 177 -17.92 16.47 4.14
C LYS A 177 -18.67 15.62 3.12
N LEU A 178 -18.02 15.30 1.98
CA LEU A 178 -18.57 14.42 0.96
C LEU A 178 -18.21 12.97 1.25
N GLU A 179 -18.83 12.03 0.52
CA GLU A 179 -18.53 10.61 0.61
C GLU A 179 -17.04 10.36 0.39
N ALA A 180 -16.47 9.43 1.16
CA ALA A 180 -15.09 9.01 1.01
C ALA A 180 -14.85 8.38 -0.37
N MET A 181 -13.65 8.52 -0.89
CA MET A 181 -13.26 7.95 -2.19
C MET A 181 -12.25 6.81 -2.01
N ASP A 182 -12.24 5.88 -2.96
CA ASP A 182 -11.45 4.65 -2.85
C ASP A 182 -9.93 4.91 -2.85
N ASN A 183 -9.47 5.91 -3.64
CA ASN A 183 -8.04 6.15 -3.85
C ASN A 183 -7.73 7.61 -4.23
N PHE A 184 -6.45 7.97 -4.20
CA PHE A 184 -5.99 9.33 -4.54
C PHE A 184 -6.21 9.73 -6.00
N PRO A 185 -6.01 8.86 -7.01
CA PRO A 185 -6.38 9.19 -8.39
C PRO A 185 -7.83 9.63 -8.55
N ALA A 186 -8.79 8.96 -7.91
CA ALA A 186 -10.19 9.35 -7.93
C ALA A 186 -10.42 10.74 -7.31
N MET A 187 -9.76 11.04 -6.18
CA MET A 187 -9.83 12.35 -5.54
C MET A 187 -9.24 13.46 -6.41
N ARG A 188 -8.10 13.21 -7.09
CA ARG A 188 -7.50 14.16 -8.03
C ARG A 188 -8.43 14.49 -9.20
N VAL A 189 -9.08 13.49 -9.80
CA VAL A 189 -10.08 13.67 -10.86
C VAL A 189 -11.28 14.46 -10.34
N ALA A 190 -11.78 14.16 -9.15
CA ALA A 190 -12.91 14.87 -8.53
C ALA A 190 -12.56 16.34 -8.23
N LEU A 191 -11.33 16.62 -7.79
CA LEU A 191 -10.86 17.98 -7.56
C LEU A 191 -10.74 18.75 -8.89
N GLU A 192 -10.16 18.15 -9.91
CA GLU A 192 -9.98 18.79 -11.22
C GLU A 192 -11.32 19.12 -11.88
N SER A 193 -12.30 18.21 -11.79
CA SER A 193 -13.66 18.43 -12.33
C SER A 193 -14.53 19.35 -11.47
N GLY A 194 -14.10 19.73 -10.24
CA GLY A 194 -14.85 20.61 -9.34
C GLY A 194 -16.00 19.92 -8.59
N VAL A 195 -16.01 18.59 -8.58
CA VAL A 195 -16.94 17.80 -7.73
C VAL A 195 -16.63 18.06 -6.26
N ILE A 196 -15.34 18.11 -5.90
CA ILE A 196 -14.83 18.51 -4.59
C ILE A 196 -14.06 19.83 -4.70
N ASP A 197 -13.90 20.52 -3.58
CA ASP A 197 -13.12 21.76 -3.48
C ASP A 197 -11.73 21.49 -2.90
N ALA A 198 -11.59 20.40 -2.10
CA ALA A 198 -10.35 19.96 -1.51
C ALA A 198 -10.41 18.49 -1.09
N TYR A 199 -9.24 17.89 -0.90
CA TYR A 199 -9.10 16.61 -0.18
C TYR A 199 -7.97 16.68 0.85
N VAL A 200 -8.11 15.89 1.91
CA VAL A 200 -7.06 15.73 2.93
C VAL A 200 -6.02 14.75 2.42
N SER A 201 -4.76 15.10 2.57
CA SER A 201 -3.63 14.31 2.14
C SER A 201 -2.43 14.44 3.08
N GLU A 202 -1.38 13.74 2.76
CA GLU A 202 -0.06 13.90 3.37
C GLU A 202 0.87 14.72 2.47
N LYS A 203 1.83 15.39 3.09
CA LYS A 203 2.75 16.29 2.37
C LYS A 203 3.43 15.65 1.16
N PRO A 204 3.98 14.41 1.19
CA PRO A 204 4.61 13.82 -0.01
C PRO A 204 3.62 13.64 -1.17
N GLU A 205 2.40 13.16 -0.89
CA GLU A 205 1.37 13.01 -1.92
C GLU A 205 0.95 14.36 -2.50
N ALA A 206 0.73 15.36 -1.65
CA ALA A 206 0.35 16.69 -2.10
C ALA A 206 1.43 17.36 -2.97
N VAL A 207 2.71 17.19 -2.62
CA VAL A 207 3.85 17.63 -3.46
C VAL A 207 3.85 16.88 -4.78
N SER A 208 3.62 15.56 -4.74
CA SER A 208 3.49 14.71 -5.92
C SER A 208 2.35 15.21 -6.84
N ALA A 209 1.16 15.43 -6.29
CA ALA A 209 0.00 15.91 -7.02
C ALA A 209 0.26 17.26 -7.71
N GLN A 210 0.82 18.22 -6.96
CA GLN A 210 1.17 19.55 -7.48
C GLN A 210 2.27 19.49 -8.55
N THR A 211 3.24 18.59 -8.41
CA THR A 211 4.32 18.39 -9.39
C THR A 211 3.79 17.76 -10.67
N ALA A 212 2.90 16.78 -10.57
CA ALA A 212 2.30 16.11 -11.71
C ALA A 212 1.27 16.99 -12.46
N ASN A 213 0.58 17.87 -11.75
CA ASN A 213 -0.45 18.75 -12.32
C ASN A 213 -0.44 20.13 -11.65
N SER A 214 0.00 21.15 -12.38
CA SER A 214 0.08 22.54 -11.90
C SER A 214 -1.28 23.17 -11.55
N ASN A 215 -2.40 22.53 -11.91
CA ASN A 215 -3.74 22.94 -11.49
C ASN A 215 -4.02 22.62 -10.02
N PHE A 216 -3.15 21.84 -9.37
CA PHE A 216 -3.27 21.52 -7.94
C PHE A 216 -2.31 22.37 -7.11
N LYS A 217 -2.70 22.63 -5.88
CA LYS A 217 -1.87 23.34 -4.90
C LYS A 217 -2.00 22.69 -3.55
N MET A 218 -0.86 22.40 -2.94
CA MET A 218 -0.77 21.99 -1.55
C MET A 218 -0.98 23.20 -0.65
N ILE A 219 -1.76 23.04 0.41
CA ILE A 219 -1.97 24.01 1.47
C ILE A 219 -1.46 23.41 2.79
N GLU A 220 -0.39 23.96 3.32
CA GLU A 220 0.05 23.68 4.69
C GLU A 220 -0.75 24.56 5.64
N LEU A 221 -1.39 23.96 6.64
CA LEU A 221 -2.26 24.68 7.58
C LEU A 221 -1.45 25.19 8.77
N GLU A 222 -1.63 26.45 9.13
CA GLU A 222 -0.97 27.08 10.28
C GLU A 222 -1.44 26.48 11.63
N ASP A 223 -2.70 26.09 11.71
CA ASP A 223 -3.31 25.45 12.89
C ASP A 223 -3.30 23.92 12.83
N GLY A 224 -3.19 23.34 11.63
CA GLY A 224 -3.09 21.91 11.39
C GLY A 224 -4.29 21.08 11.87
N PHE A 225 -4.28 19.80 11.57
CA PHE A 225 -5.21 18.83 12.14
C PHE A 225 -4.66 18.27 13.45
N VAL A 226 -5.53 18.04 14.43
CA VAL A 226 -5.19 17.28 15.63
C VAL A 226 -5.19 15.81 15.29
N THR A 227 -4.06 15.14 15.45
CA THR A 227 -3.88 13.71 15.16
C THR A 227 -3.12 13.03 16.29
N ASN A 228 -3.22 11.70 16.40
CA ASN A 228 -2.26 10.96 17.20
C ASN A 228 -0.91 10.92 16.46
N PRO A 229 0.22 10.83 17.15
CA PRO A 229 1.54 10.76 16.50
C PRO A 229 1.64 9.65 15.44
N GLU A 230 1.03 8.50 15.73
CA GLU A 230 1.01 7.32 14.86
C GLU A 230 0.17 7.47 13.59
N ASP A 231 -0.77 8.42 13.55
CA ASP A 231 -1.61 8.66 12.38
C ASP A 231 -0.81 9.22 11.18
N THR A 232 0.27 9.96 11.47
CA THR A 232 1.14 10.58 10.46
C THR A 232 2.45 9.81 10.23
N GLU A 233 2.57 8.63 10.79
CA GLU A 233 3.69 7.72 10.61
C GLU A 233 3.29 6.59 9.68
N THR A 234 4.24 6.04 8.91
CA THR A 234 4.01 4.85 8.09
C THR A 234 4.88 3.71 8.56
N ALA A 235 4.32 2.52 8.61
CA ALA A 235 5.00 1.32 9.06
C ALA A 235 4.60 0.11 8.20
N VAL A 236 5.44 -0.93 8.20
CA VAL A 236 5.15 -2.19 7.52
C VAL A 236 4.09 -2.95 8.31
N GLY A 237 2.95 -3.22 7.69
CA GLY A 237 1.92 -4.10 8.27
C GLY A 237 2.34 -5.56 8.15
N ILE A 238 2.26 -6.32 9.25
CA ILE A 238 2.76 -7.68 9.35
C ILE A 238 1.71 -8.52 10.07
N LYS A 239 1.59 -9.80 9.71
CA LYS A 239 0.67 -10.71 10.38
C LYS A 239 0.96 -10.76 11.89
N LYS A 240 -0.09 -10.67 12.70
CA LYS A 240 0.02 -10.63 14.16
C LYS A 240 0.81 -11.81 14.71
N GLY A 241 1.79 -11.52 15.59
CA GLY A 241 2.66 -12.52 16.20
C GLY A 241 3.74 -13.10 15.25
N SER A 242 4.00 -12.46 14.11
CA SER A 242 5.01 -12.95 13.16
C SER A 242 6.44 -12.62 13.62
N GLU A 243 7.34 -13.58 13.46
CA GLU A 243 8.79 -13.38 13.68
C GLU A 243 9.44 -12.42 12.67
N LEU A 244 8.76 -12.11 11.56
CA LEU A 244 9.24 -11.14 10.57
C LEU A 244 9.37 -9.74 11.15
N THR A 245 8.57 -9.37 12.16
CA THR A 245 8.60 -8.03 12.76
C THR A 245 10.01 -7.64 13.24
N ALA A 246 10.67 -8.53 13.97
CA ALA A 246 12.01 -8.27 14.49
C ALA A 246 13.06 -8.11 13.37
N LYS A 247 13.00 -8.98 12.35
CA LYS A 247 13.92 -8.96 11.20
C LYS A 247 13.72 -7.69 10.35
N ILE A 248 12.46 -7.31 10.09
CA ILE A 248 12.13 -6.10 9.36
C ILE A 248 12.62 -4.86 10.12
N ASN A 249 12.44 -4.82 11.45
CA ASN A 249 12.91 -3.71 12.27
C ASN A 249 14.44 -3.58 12.24
N GLU A 250 15.17 -4.70 12.24
CA GLU A 250 16.63 -4.71 12.09
C GLU A 250 17.05 -4.10 10.75
N ILE A 251 16.42 -4.52 9.64
CA ILE A 251 16.68 -4.00 8.30
C ILE A 251 16.36 -2.50 8.22
N LEU A 252 15.18 -2.08 8.69
CA LEU A 252 14.78 -0.67 8.68
C LEU A 252 15.72 0.22 9.49
N SER A 253 16.29 -0.29 10.60
CA SER A 253 17.27 0.46 11.40
C SER A 253 18.57 0.76 10.66
N GLY A 254 18.86 0.02 9.60
CA GLY A 254 20.01 0.25 8.71
C GLY A 254 19.78 1.34 7.66
N ILE A 255 18.54 1.84 7.50
CA ILE A 255 18.18 2.88 6.52
C ILE A 255 18.23 4.24 7.23
N SER A 256 19.21 5.07 6.88
CA SER A 256 19.36 6.38 7.51
C SER A 256 18.25 7.37 7.10
N GLN A 257 18.03 8.41 7.92
CA GLN A 257 17.08 9.48 7.59
C GLN A 257 17.43 10.21 6.29
N GLU A 258 18.72 10.35 5.99
CA GLU A 258 19.20 10.96 4.74
C GLU A 258 18.82 10.08 3.56
N GLU A 259 19.03 8.77 3.66
CA GLU A 259 18.65 7.80 2.63
C GLU A 259 17.13 7.76 2.42
N GLN A 260 16.33 7.78 3.49
CA GLN A 260 14.87 7.87 3.39
C GLN A 260 14.43 9.14 2.63
N THR A 261 15.08 10.27 2.93
CA THR A 261 14.81 11.56 2.26
C THR A 261 15.19 11.50 0.78
N GLU A 262 16.32 10.89 0.45
CA GLU A 262 16.78 10.71 -0.93
C GLU A 262 15.80 9.81 -1.73
N ILE A 263 15.41 8.66 -1.16
CA ILE A 263 14.45 7.74 -1.80
C ILE A 263 13.13 8.47 -2.08
N MET A 264 12.60 9.24 -1.11
CA MET A 264 11.36 9.99 -1.28
C MET A 264 11.51 11.07 -2.36
N SER A 265 12.61 11.82 -2.35
CA SER A 265 12.90 12.84 -3.37
C SER A 265 12.99 12.24 -4.78
N ASN A 266 13.64 11.08 -4.91
CA ASN A 266 13.71 10.35 -6.16
C ASN A 266 12.33 9.82 -6.60
N ALA A 267 11.51 9.34 -5.67
CA ALA A 267 10.16 8.90 -5.96
C ALA A 267 9.30 10.05 -6.50
N ILE A 268 9.32 11.23 -5.87
CA ILE A 268 8.61 12.42 -6.35
C ILE A 268 9.07 12.81 -7.77
N LYS A 269 10.36 12.74 -8.04
CA LYS A 269 10.95 13.14 -9.34
C LYS A 269 10.62 12.14 -10.45
N ASN A 270 10.58 10.86 -10.13
CA ASN A 270 10.50 9.76 -11.11
C ASN A 270 9.07 9.23 -11.30
N GLN A 271 8.09 9.76 -10.55
CA GLN A 271 6.69 9.36 -10.70
C GLN A 271 6.21 9.59 -12.15
N PRO A 272 5.31 8.74 -12.68
CA PRO A 272 4.69 8.99 -13.97
C PRO A 272 4.00 10.34 -13.99
N ALA A 273 4.05 11.02 -15.13
CA ALA A 273 3.22 12.20 -15.35
C ALA A 273 1.74 11.83 -15.13
N ALA A 274 0.95 12.74 -14.60
CA ALA A 274 -0.48 12.51 -14.41
C ALA A 274 -1.10 12.12 -15.76
N GLN A 275 -1.67 10.89 -15.81
CA GLN A 275 -2.42 10.41 -16.97
C GLN A 275 -3.85 10.92 -16.88
#